data_848495bad8bbdc477fd1b543ba654d38
#
_entry.id   848495bad8bbdc477fd1b543ba654d38
#
_cell.length_a   1.000
_cell.length_b   1.000
_cell.length_c   1.000
_cell.angle_alpha   90.00
_cell.angle_beta   90.00
_cell.angle_gamma   90.00
#
_symmetry.space_group_name_H-M   'P 1'
#
loop_
_entity.id
_entity.type
_entity.pdbx_description
1 polymer ?
#
loop_
_entity_poly.entity_id
_entity_poly.type
_entity_poly.pdbx_seq_one_letter_code
_entity_poly.pdbx_strand_id
1 'polypeptide(L)'
;MQLVWQLGECTVGDLRAAITARDGKQPAHSTVSTLMLALNERGFVTHKQYGRTFVYTPAISREEYGRRSLGQLIRNFFGGSPTLAVSQLVEHDNLSLSDLNALVRQLEEE
;
A
#
# COMPACT_ATOMS: atom_id res chain seq x y z
N MET A 1 4.09 0.68 2.42
CA MET A 1 4.28 -0.52 1.58
C MET A 1 5.11 -0.30 0.31
N GLN A 2 5.10 0.87 -0.30
CA GLN A 2 5.87 1.09 -1.54
C GLN A 2 7.35 0.75 -1.39
N LEU A 3 7.98 1.23 -0.32
CA LEU A 3 9.39 0.97 -0.06
C LEU A 3 9.67 -0.50 0.27
N VAL A 4 8.74 -1.16 0.96
CA VAL A 4 8.88 -2.58 1.28
C VAL A 4 8.90 -3.42 0.01
N TRP A 5 8.01 -3.15 -0.94
CA TRP A 5 8.01 -3.85 -2.23
C TRP A 5 9.26 -3.56 -3.04
N GLN A 6 9.75 -2.32 -3.00
CA GLN A 6 10.94 -1.92 -3.74
C GLN A 6 12.19 -2.59 -3.19
N LEU A 7 12.31 -2.69 -1.87
CA LEU A 7 13.49 -3.28 -1.20
C LEU A 7 13.43 -4.81 -1.15
N GLY A 8 12.21 -5.39 -1.15
CA GLY A 8 12.03 -6.82 -0.89
C GLY A 8 12.24 -7.09 0.59
N GLU A 9 13.24 -7.91 0.95
CA GLU A 9 13.61 -8.09 2.35
C GLU A 9 14.28 -6.83 2.88
N CYS A 10 13.85 -6.34 4.04
CA CYS A 10 14.40 -5.12 4.61
C CYS A 10 14.32 -5.11 6.14
N THR A 11 15.27 -4.40 6.74
CA THR A 11 15.27 -4.09 8.17
C THR A 11 14.65 -2.71 8.40
N VAL A 12 14.39 -2.37 9.66
CA VAL A 12 13.98 -1.00 10.03
C VAL A 12 15.04 0.01 9.61
N GLY A 13 16.33 -0.34 9.75
CA GLY A 13 17.43 0.52 9.31
C GLY A 13 17.42 0.76 7.81
N ASP A 14 17.17 -0.28 7.01
CA ASP A 14 17.06 -0.15 5.56
C ASP A 14 15.91 0.76 5.15
N LEU A 15 14.77 0.64 5.82
CA LEU A 15 13.61 1.49 5.57
C LEU A 15 13.87 2.94 5.95
N ARG A 16 14.53 3.18 7.07
CA ARG A 16 14.90 4.53 7.49
C ARG A 16 15.82 5.20 6.47
N ALA A 17 16.80 4.46 5.97
CA ALA A 17 17.70 4.96 4.93
C ALA A 17 16.94 5.28 3.64
N ALA A 18 16.04 4.41 3.22
CA ALA A 18 15.23 4.62 2.01
C ALA A 18 14.29 5.82 2.15
N ILE A 19 13.68 6.01 3.31
CA ILE A 19 12.82 7.17 3.58
C ILE A 19 13.65 8.47 3.56
N THR A 20 14.85 8.43 4.15
CA THR A 20 15.77 9.58 4.14
C THR A 20 16.15 9.95 2.70
N ALA A 21 16.44 8.96 1.86
CA ALA A 21 16.79 9.20 0.45
C ALA A 21 15.62 9.80 -0.33
N ARG A 22 14.38 9.36 -0.02
CA ARG A 22 13.17 9.85 -0.71
C ARG A 22 12.73 11.22 -0.22
N ASP A 23 12.66 11.42 1.10
CA ASP A 23 12.01 12.59 1.71
C ASP A 23 13.00 13.60 2.29
N GLY A 24 14.29 13.26 2.40
CA GLY A 24 15.31 14.13 2.95
C GLY A 24 15.33 14.22 4.47
N LYS A 25 14.42 13.54 5.17
CA LYS A 25 14.34 13.52 6.62
C LYS A 25 14.37 12.08 7.11
N GLN A 26 15.17 11.82 8.14
CA GLN A 26 15.25 10.49 8.75
C GLN A 26 14.18 10.37 9.84
N PRO A 27 13.24 9.43 9.71
CA PRO A 27 12.26 9.16 10.76
C PRO A 27 12.91 8.48 11.94
N ALA A 28 12.30 8.60 13.13
CA ALA A 28 12.78 7.91 14.32
C ALA A 28 12.66 6.39 14.13
N HIS A 29 13.61 5.65 14.69
CA HIS A 29 13.59 4.18 14.65
C HIS A 29 12.27 3.62 15.22
N SER A 30 11.81 4.16 16.34
CA SER A 30 10.57 3.72 16.99
C SER A 30 9.35 3.92 16.10
N THR A 31 9.31 5.02 15.35
CA THR A 31 8.20 5.30 14.43
C THR A 31 8.10 4.24 13.33
N VAL A 32 9.23 3.95 12.68
CA VAL A 32 9.27 2.95 11.60
C VAL A 32 9.00 1.55 12.15
N SER A 33 9.58 1.23 13.30
CA SER A 33 9.35 -0.06 13.97
C SER A 33 7.88 -0.28 14.29
N THR A 34 7.21 0.72 14.83
CA THR A 34 5.77 0.65 15.15
C THR A 34 4.92 0.44 13.89
N LEU A 35 5.24 1.16 12.82
CA LEU A 35 4.54 1.00 11.54
C LEU A 35 4.72 -0.41 10.97
N MET A 36 5.92 -0.97 11.06
CA MET A 36 6.19 -2.32 10.56
C MET A 36 5.48 -3.38 11.38
N LEU A 37 5.41 -3.21 12.69
CA LEU A 37 4.63 -4.12 13.55
C LEU A 37 3.15 -4.08 13.20
N ALA A 38 2.60 -2.90 12.93
CA ALA A 38 1.20 -2.75 12.51
C ALA A 38 0.95 -3.46 11.18
N LEU A 39 1.85 -3.32 10.21
CA LEU A 39 1.74 -4.00 8.93
C LEU A 39 1.84 -5.52 9.09
N ASN A 40 2.68 -5.98 10.00
CA ASN A 40 2.82 -7.41 10.29
C ASN A 40 1.53 -7.97 10.91
N GLU A 41 0.91 -7.25 11.83
CA GLU A 41 -0.36 -7.66 12.44
C GLU A 41 -1.49 -7.75 11.43
N ARG A 42 -1.48 -6.89 10.41
CA ARG A 42 -2.48 -6.90 9.34
C ARG A 42 -2.20 -7.95 8.26
N GLY A 43 -1.08 -8.66 8.36
CA GLY A 43 -0.71 -9.67 7.39
C GLY A 43 -0.11 -9.12 6.10
N PHE A 44 0.28 -7.85 6.06
CA PHE A 44 0.86 -7.22 4.88
C PHE A 44 2.35 -7.51 4.73
N VAL A 45 3.03 -7.80 5.83
CA VAL A 45 4.42 -8.23 5.84
C VAL A 45 4.57 -9.40 6.80
N THR A 46 5.61 -10.21 6.58
CA THR A 46 6.07 -11.21 7.53
C THR A 46 7.43 -10.80 8.03
N HIS A 47 7.89 -11.40 9.13
CA HIS A 47 9.20 -11.10 9.66
C HIS A 47 9.93 -12.36 10.11
N LYS A 48 11.26 -12.29 10.06
CA LYS A 48 12.16 -13.26 10.66
C LYS A 48 13.14 -12.52 11.56
N GLN A 49 13.49 -13.15 12.67
CA GLN A 49 14.45 -12.57 13.60
C GLN A 49 15.82 -13.19 13.39
N TYR A 50 16.82 -12.35 13.19
CA TYR A 50 18.23 -12.72 13.11
C TYR A 50 18.97 -12.01 14.24
N GLY A 51 19.23 -12.75 15.32
CA GLY A 51 19.78 -12.13 16.53
C GLY A 51 18.80 -11.12 17.12
N ARG A 52 19.17 -9.84 17.15
CA ARG A 52 18.31 -8.75 17.63
C ARG A 52 17.63 -7.97 16.51
N THR A 53 17.83 -8.40 15.27
CA THR A 53 17.33 -7.68 14.10
C THR A 53 16.15 -8.42 13.49
N PHE A 54 15.06 -7.70 13.24
CA PHE A 54 13.93 -8.20 12.46
C PHE A 54 14.12 -7.87 11.00
N VAL A 55 13.95 -8.87 10.13
CA VAL A 55 13.95 -8.70 8.67
C VAL A 55 12.52 -8.89 8.19
N TYR A 56 11.97 -7.89 7.53
CA TYR A 56 10.60 -7.88 7.03
C TYR A 56 10.57 -8.21 5.55
N THR A 57 9.58 -9.01 5.16
CA THR A 57 9.35 -9.42 3.77
C THR A 57 7.89 -9.12 3.42
N PRO A 58 7.61 -8.55 2.23
CA PRO A 58 6.22 -8.31 1.84
C PRO A 58 5.46 -9.64 1.70
N ALA A 59 4.28 -9.71 2.32
CA ALA A 59 3.40 -10.88 2.30
C ALA A 59 2.15 -10.65 1.45
N ILE A 60 1.96 -9.45 0.93
CA ILE A 60 0.83 -9.09 0.10
C ILE A 60 1.35 -8.43 -1.18
N SER A 61 0.75 -8.77 -2.31
CA SER A 61 1.11 -8.14 -3.58
C SER A 61 0.65 -6.67 -3.62
N ARG A 62 1.28 -5.89 -4.49
CA ARG A 62 0.90 -4.50 -4.71
C ARG A 62 -0.56 -4.39 -5.17
N GLU A 63 -0.98 -5.29 -6.05
CA GLU A 63 -2.33 -5.34 -6.59
C GLU A 63 -3.36 -5.64 -5.50
N GLU A 64 -3.09 -6.63 -4.66
CA GLU A 64 -3.98 -7.00 -3.56
C GLU A 64 -4.08 -5.90 -2.52
N TYR A 65 -2.98 -5.26 -2.19
CA TYR A 65 -2.96 -4.14 -1.26
C TYR A 65 -3.78 -2.98 -1.81
N GLY A 66 -3.62 -2.65 -3.10
CA GLY A 66 -4.38 -1.61 -3.76
C GLY A 66 -5.87 -1.90 -3.76
N ARG A 67 -6.25 -3.14 -4.03
CA ARG A 67 -7.66 -3.57 -4.02
C ARG A 67 -8.28 -3.42 -2.64
N ARG A 68 -7.60 -3.87 -1.59
CA ARG A 68 -8.10 -3.74 -0.21
C ARG A 68 -8.22 -2.28 0.21
N SER A 69 -7.23 -1.46 -0.13
CA SER A 69 -7.23 -0.03 0.20
C SER A 69 -8.36 0.71 -0.52
N LEU A 70 -8.58 0.40 -1.80
CA LEU A 70 -9.67 0.98 -2.58
C LEU A 70 -11.03 0.59 -2.01
N GLY A 71 -11.20 -0.69 -1.66
CA GLY A 71 -12.44 -1.16 -1.05
C GLY A 71 -12.76 -0.44 0.26
N GLN A 72 -11.75 -0.23 1.09
CA GLN A 72 -11.94 0.50 2.35
C GLN A 72 -12.30 1.97 2.11
N LEU A 73 -11.64 2.61 1.14
CA LEU A 73 -11.93 3.98 0.76
C LEU A 73 -13.38 4.13 0.29
N ILE A 74 -13.84 3.21 -0.53
CA ILE A 74 -15.23 3.21 -1.03
C ILE A 74 -16.21 3.06 0.14
N ARG A 75 -15.95 2.15 1.07
CA ARG A 75 -16.82 1.95 2.24
C ARG A 75 -16.86 3.18 3.13
N ASN A 76 -15.72 3.83 3.34
CA ASN A 76 -15.60 4.93 4.31
C ASN A 76 -16.10 6.28 3.74
N PHE A 77 -15.91 6.53 2.45
CA PHE A 77 -16.14 7.86 1.87
C PHE A 77 -17.23 7.90 0.79
N PHE A 78 -17.59 6.77 0.21
CA PHE A 78 -18.59 6.70 -0.86
C PHE A 78 -19.79 5.84 -0.49
N GLY A 79 -20.02 5.66 0.81
CA GLY A 79 -21.16 4.90 1.31
C GLY A 79 -21.24 3.46 0.81
N GLY A 80 -20.12 2.87 0.43
CA GLY A 80 -20.07 1.53 -0.11
C GLY A 80 -20.43 1.43 -1.59
N SER A 81 -20.59 2.56 -2.30
CA SER A 81 -21.00 2.56 -3.71
C SER A 81 -19.78 2.73 -4.64
N PRO A 82 -19.35 1.67 -5.36
CA PRO A 82 -18.31 1.80 -6.37
C PRO A 82 -18.69 2.74 -7.50
N THR A 83 -19.96 2.78 -7.87
CA THR A 83 -20.49 3.67 -8.91
C THR A 83 -20.25 5.13 -8.56
N LEU A 84 -20.50 5.51 -7.30
CA LEU A 84 -20.27 6.88 -6.86
C LEU A 84 -18.79 7.24 -6.91
N ALA A 85 -17.90 6.32 -6.51
CA ALA A 85 -16.46 6.53 -6.57
C ALA A 85 -15.98 6.74 -8.02
N VAL A 86 -16.47 5.93 -8.95
CA VAL A 86 -16.15 6.04 -10.37
C VAL A 86 -16.67 7.36 -10.95
N SER A 87 -17.89 7.79 -10.56
CA SER A 87 -18.45 9.06 -10.99
C SER A 87 -17.57 10.23 -10.60
N GLN A 88 -17.01 10.22 -9.39
CA GLN A 88 -16.09 11.27 -8.94
C GLN A 88 -14.82 11.31 -9.79
N LEU A 89 -14.27 10.16 -10.16
CA LEU A 89 -13.09 10.09 -11.03
C LEU A 89 -13.38 10.65 -12.42
N VAL A 90 -14.52 10.32 -12.99
CA VAL A 90 -14.93 10.81 -14.32
C VAL A 90 -15.12 12.32 -14.31
N GLU A 91 -15.78 12.85 -13.29
CA GLU A 91 -16.11 14.27 -13.20
C GLU A 91 -14.91 15.16 -12.88
N HIS A 92 -14.01 14.71 -12.02
CA HIS A 92 -12.96 15.57 -11.45
C HIS A 92 -11.55 15.28 -11.94
N ASP A 93 -11.26 14.06 -12.38
CA ASP A 93 -9.91 13.65 -12.76
C ASP A 93 -9.74 13.38 -14.25
N ASN A 94 -10.69 13.82 -15.07
CA ASN A 94 -10.66 13.68 -16.53
C ASN A 94 -10.46 12.23 -17.00
N LEU A 95 -11.00 11.27 -16.25
CA LEU A 95 -10.96 9.87 -16.64
C LEU A 95 -11.80 9.69 -17.91
N SER A 96 -11.18 9.19 -18.98
CA SER A 96 -11.87 8.98 -20.25
C SER A 96 -12.74 7.73 -20.21
N LEU A 97 -13.71 7.66 -21.13
CA LEU A 97 -14.54 6.47 -21.28
C LEU A 97 -13.68 5.25 -21.63
N SER A 98 -12.61 5.44 -22.41
CA SER A 98 -11.67 4.39 -22.73
C SER A 98 -10.96 3.85 -21.50
N ASP A 99 -10.50 4.74 -20.61
CA ASP A 99 -9.86 4.36 -19.34
C ASP A 99 -10.85 3.62 -18.45
N LEU A 100 -12.10 4.07 -18.40
CA LEU A 100 -13.15 3.43 -17.62
C LEU A 100 -13.42 2.01 -18.12
N ASN A 101 -13.51 1.82 -19.45
CA ASN A 101 -13.70 0.50 -20.04
C ASN A 101 -12.53 -0.43 -19.72
N ALA A 102 -11.30 0.07 -19.73
CA ALA A 102 -10.13 -0.70 -19.37
C ALA A 102 -10.19 -1.16 -17.90
N LEU A 103 -10.60 -0.29 -16.99
CA LEU A 103 -10.80 -0.62 -15.58
C LEU A 103 -11.87 -1.69 -15.38
N VAL A 104 -12.99 -1.55 -16.06
CA VAL A 104 -14.11 -2.53 -15.98
C VAL A 104 -13.64 -3.90 -16.46
N ARG A 105 -12.87 -3.96 -17.53
CA ARG A 105 -12.32 -5.23 -18.04
C ARG A 105 -11.39 -5.88 -17.01
N GLN A 106 -10.53 -5.10 -16.36
CA GLN A 106 -9.65 -5.61 -15.31
C GLN A 106 -10.44 -6.20 -14.15
N LEU A 107 -11.52 -5.55 -13.75
CA LEU A 107 -12.37 -6.03 -12.67
C LEU A 107 -13.12 -7.31 -13.04
N GLU A 108 -13.52 -7.46 -14.29
CA GLU A 108 -14.23 -8.65 -14.78
C GLU A 108 -13.30 -9.86 -14.91
N GLU A 109 -12.02 -9.65 -15.20
CA GLU A 109 -11.04 -10.71 -15.35
C GLU A 109 -10.56 -11.27 -14.00
N GLU A 110 -10.81 -10.59 -12.93
CA GLU A 110 -10.52 -11.03 -11.58
C GLU A 110 -11.73 -11.79 -10.98
#